data_cbb424b18f46fb10f768c778d514758c
#
_entry.id   cbb424b18f46fb10f768c778d514758c
#
_cell.length_a   1.000
_cell.length_b   1.000
_cell.length_c   1.000
_cell.angle_alpha   90.00
_cell.angle_beta   90.00
_cell.angle_gamma   90.00
#
_symmetry.space_group_name_H-M   'P 1'
#
loop_
_entity.id
_entity.type
_entity.pdbx_description
1 polymer ?
#
loop_
_entity_poly.entity_id
_entity_poly.type
_entity_poly.pdbx_seq_one_letter_code
_entity_poly.pdbx_strand_id
1 'polypeptide(L)'
;MTDLFTIGQMAEYNHVTKKALMIYQKHGLLAPEKVDPETGYRYYTLQQCPTLDMILQLQQIGFSLDEIKKIIDSRDVAQMESMVRDQVARQ
;
A
#
# COMPACT_ATOMS: atom_id res chain seq x y z
N MET A 1 -8.55 -5.37 20.62
CA MET A 1 -7.68 -6.44 20.11
C MET A 1 -7.42 -6.25 18.64
N THR A 2 -6.18 -6.30 18.23
CA THR A 2 -5.83 -6.12 16.84
C THR A 2 -5.87 -7.49 16.15
N ASP A 3 -6.76 -7.63 15.16
CA ASP A 3 -6.80 -8.83 14.35
C ASP A 3 -5.67 -8.78 13.33
N LEU A 4 -4.85 -9.83 13.33
CA LEU A 4 -3.74 -9.94 12.41
C LEU A 4 -4.12 -10.86 11.26
N PHE A 5 -3.86 -10.41 10.05
CA PHE A 5 -4.02 -11.20 8.84
C PHE A 5 -2.66 -11.68 8.36
N THR A 6 -2.58 -12.93 7.93
CA THR A 6 -1.38 -13.38 7.21
C THR A 6 -1.30 -12.66 5.88
N ILE A 7 -0.11 -12.70 5.24
CA ILE A 7 0.03 -12.09 3.91
C ILE A 7 -0.97 -12.68 2.90
N GLY A 8 -1.24 -13.98 3.01
CA GLY A 8 -2.24 -14.64 2.15
C GLY A 8 -3.65 -14.11 2.40
N GLN A 9 -4.03 -13.95 3.66
CA GLN A 9 -5.35 -13.42 4.02
C GLN A 9 -5.50 -11.96 3.60
N MET A 10 -4.45 -11.16 3.80
CA MET A 10 -4.44 -9.76 3.38
C MET A 10 -4.60 -9.63 1.86
N ALA A 11 -3.88 -10.47 1.12
CA ALA A 11 -3.96 -10.49 -0.33
C ALA A 11 -5.35 -10.87 -0.81
N GLU A 12 -5.93 -11.92 -0.23
CA GLU A 12 -7.27 -12.38 -0.60
C GLU A 12 -8.34 -11.34 -0.29
N TYR A 13 -8.27 -10.74 0.89
CA TYR A 13 -9.24 -9.73 1.33
C TYR A 13 -9.25 -8.52 0.41
N ASN A 14 -8.08 -8.11 -0.07
CA ASN A 14 -7.94 -6.92 -0.90
C ASN A 14 -7.87 -7.22 -2.40
N HIS A 15 -8.06 -8.48 -2.80
CA HIS A 15 -8.04 -8.91 -4.21
C HIS A 15 -6.72 -8.56 -4.91
N VAL A 16 -5.61 -8.78 -4.21
CA VAL A 16 -4.27 -8.60 -4.77
C VAL A 16 -3.48 -9.89 -4.56
N THR A 17 -2.30 -9.96 -5.15
CA THR A 17 -1.42 -11.12 -4.97
C THR A 17 -0.48 -10.92 -3.81
N LYS A 18 0.01 -12.03 -3.24
CA LYS A 18 1.07 -11.98 -2.24
C LYS A 18 2.30 -11.27 -2.79
N LYS A 19 2.61 -11.54 -4.07
CA LYS A 19 3.74 -10.93 -4.76
C LYS A 19 3.62 -9.41 -4.78
N ALA A 20 2.41 -8.89 -5.02
CA ALA A 20 2.18 -7.44 -5.00
C ALA A 20 2.48 -6.86 -3.62
N LEU A 21 2.03 -7.52 -2.56
CA LEU A 21 2.30 -7.06 -1.19
C LEU A 21 3.81 -7.08 -0.89
N MET A 22 4.52 -8.08 -1.39
CA MET A 22 5.99 -8.14 -1.23
C MET A 22 6.68 -7.01 -1.97
N ILE A 23 6.21 -6.68 -3.16
CA ILE A 23 6.74 -5.56 -3.96
C ILE A 23 6.51 -4.24 -3.21
N TYR A 24 5.32 -4.03 -2.66
CA TYR A 24 5.01 -2.82 -1.90
C TYR A 24 5.90 -2.70 -0.67
N GLN A 25 6.19 -3.80 0.01
CA GLN A 25 7.10 -3.80 1.14
C GLN A 25 8.53 -3.43 0.68
N LYS A 26 8.98 -4.00 -0.42
CA LYS A 26 10.31 -3.75 -0.97
C LYS A 26 10.50 -2.27 -1.31
N HIS A 27 9.46 -1.63 -1.83
CA HIS A 27 9.50 -0.21 -2.18
C HIS A 27 9.18 0.72 -1.00
N GLY A 28 8.96 0.17 0.18
CA GLY A 28 8.66 0.97 1.37
C GLY A 28 7.28 1.59 1.37
N LEU A 29 6.35 1.03 0.58
CA LEU A 29 4.99 1.57 0.49
C LEU A 29 4.08 1.03 1.58
N LEU A 30 4.17 -0.25 1.86
CA LEU A 30 3.32 -0.92 2.84
C LEU A 30 4.09 -2.06 3.47
N ALA A 31 4.53 -1.86 4.70
CA ALA A 31 5.22 -2.90 5.45
C ALA A 31 4.23 -3.66 6.32
N PRO A 32 4.47 -4.96 6.58
CA PRO A 32 3.62 -5.68 7.53
C PRO A 32 3.72 -5.06 8.92
N GLU A 33 2.61 -5.08 9.64
CA GLU A 33 2.57 -4.56 11.01
C GLU A 33 3.48 -5.36 11.92
N LYS A 34 3.59 -6.67 11.67
CA LYS A 34 4.40 -7.56 12.49
C LYS A 34 5.05 -8.62 11.61
N VAL A 35 6.30 -8.94 11.92
CA VAL A 35 6.99 -10.08 11.33
C VAL A 35 7.41 -10.99 12.48
N ASP A 36 6.99 -12.26 12.42
CA ASP A 36 7.37 -13.23 13.44
C ASP A 36 8.87 -13.51 13.30
N PRO A 37 9.67 -13.25 14.35
CA PRO A 37 11.12 -13.44 14.27
C PRO A 37 11.55 -14.90 14.13
N GLU A 38 10.69 -15.83 14.52
CA GLU A 38 11.02 -17.26 14.45
C GLU A 38 10.68 -17.86 13.10
N THR A 39 9.51 -17.52 12.55
CA THR A 39 9.01 -18.11 11.31
C THR A 39 9.21 -17.23 10.09
N GLY A 40 9.40 -15.92 10.28
CA GLY A 40 9.46 -14.95 9.21
C GLY A 40 8.10 -14.63 8.62
N TYR A 41 7.03 -15.14 9.19
CA TYR A 41 5.68 -14.86 8.69
C TYR A 41 5.33 -13.40 8.88
N ARG A 42 4.69 -12.82 7.86
CA ARG A 42 4.28 -11.42 7.84
C ARG A 42 2.81 -11.32 8.17
N TYR A 43 2.47 -10.36 9.04
CA TYR A 43 1.11 -10.13 9.48
C TYR A 43 0.72 -8.67 9.24
N TYR A 44 -0.50 -8.48 8.77
CA TYR A 44 -1.06 -7.17 8.46
C TYR A 44 -2.27 -6.91 9.34
N THR A 45 -2.71 -5.66 9.43
CA THR A 45 -3.90 -5.28 10.21
C THR A 45 -4.95 -4.70 9.30
N LEU A 46 -6.19 -4.66 9.79
CA LEU A 46 -7.29 -4.05 9.06
C LEU A 46 -7.03 -2.56 8.81
N GLN A 47 -6.34 -1.89 9.73
CA GLN A 47 -6.01 -0.48 9.60
C GLN A 47 -5.06 -0.20 8.43
N GLN A 48 -4.40 -1.19 7.90
CA GLN A 48 -3.52 -1.05 6.75
C GLN A 48 -4.27 -1.12 5.41
N CYS A 49 -5.52 -1.59 5.42
CA CYS A 49 -6.30 -1.72 4.18
C CYS A 49 -6.54 -0.38 3.47
N PRO A 50 -6.87 0.73 4.16
CA PRO A 50 -7.04 2.01 3.48
C PRO A 50 -5.77 2.47 2.75
N THR A 51 -4.59 2.24 3.34
CA THR A 51 -3.32 2.57 2.68
C THR A 51 -3.12 1.73 1.43
N LEU A 52 -3.42 0.45 1.50
CA LEU A 52 -3.32 -0.43 0.33
C LEU A 52 -4.29 0.00 -0.77
N ASP A 53 -5.53 0.33 -0.41
CA ASP A 53 -6.51 0.84 -1.37
C ASP A 53 -6.01 2.09 -2.07
N MET A 54 -5.41 3.01 -1.32
CA MET A 54 -4.84 4.24 -1.89
C MET A 54 -3.74 3.91 -2.89
N ILE A 55 -2.85 2.98 -2.56
CA ILE A 55 -1.78 2.56 -3.46
C ILE A 55 -2.36 2.01 -4.76
N LEU A 56 -3.37 1.14 -4.65
CA LEU A 56 -3.99 0.52 -5.82
C LEU A 56 -4.67 1.56 -6.71
N GLN A 57 -5.38 2.51 -6.10
CA GLN A 57 -6.06 3.57 -6.85
C GLN A 57 -5.08 4.48 -7.56
N LEU A 58 -3.99 4.84 -6.91
CA LEU A 58 -2.98 5.70 -7.51
C LEU A 58 -2.27 4.99 -8.67
N GLN A 59 -2.03 3.69 -8.56
CA GLN A 59 -1.48 2.92 -9.66
C GLN A 59 -2.45 2.89 -10.86
N GLN A 60 -3.74 2.76 -10.61
CA GLN A 60 -4.75 2.77 -11.68
C GLN A 60 -4.80 4.11 -12.41
N ILE A 61 -4.54 5.21 -11.70
CA ILE A 61 -4.48 6.53 -12.31
C ILE A 61 -3.23 6.70 -13.17
N GLY A 62 -2.16 5.93 -12.87
CA GLY A 62 -0.94 5.95 -13.66
C GLY A 62 0.30 6.37 -12.90
N PHE A 63 0.22 6.52 -11.57
CA PHE A 63 1.40 6.85 -10.78
C PHE A 63 2.32 5.63 -10.66
N SER A 64 3.62 5.88 -10.74
CA SER A 64 4.62 4.86 -10.47
C SER A 64 4.70 4.61 -8.96
N LEU A 65 5.32 3.50 -8.58
CA LEU A 65 5.51 3.18 -7.16
C LEU A 65 6.37 4.23 -6.46
N ASP A 66 7.38 4.76 -7.14
CA ASP A 66 8.22 5.83 -6.58
C ASP A 66 7.42 7.10 -6.32
N GLU A 67 6.53 7.46 -7.25
CA GLU A 67 5.66 8.62 -7.08
C GLU A 67 4.69 8.42 -5.92
N ILE A 68 4.11 7.23 -5.81
CA ILE A 68 3.21 6.89 -4.72
C ILE A 68 3.96 6.96 -3.38
N LYS A 69 5.20 6.49 -3.33
CA LYS A 69 6.02 6.57 -2.15
C LYS A 69 6.19 8.02 -1.68
N LYS A 70 6.45 8.92 -2.61
CA LYS A 70 6.57 10.35 -2.29
C LYS A 70 5.27 10.90 -1.72
N ILE A 71 4.14 10.52 -2.29
CA ILE A 71 2.82 10.96 -1.82
C ILE A 71 2.59 10.50 -0.38
N ILE A 72 2.87 9.23 -0.10
CA ILE A 72 2.68 8.64 1.22
C ILE A 72 3.60 9.33 2.24
N ASP A 73 4.86 9.53 1.89
CA ASP A 73 5.86 10.11 2.78
C ASP A 73 5.59 11.56 3.08
N SER A 74 5.04 12.31 2.13
CA SER A 74 4.77 13.74 2.32
C SER A 74 3.67 13.98 3.36
N ARG A 75 2.68 13.08 3.41
CA ARG A 75 1.50 13.22 4.27
C ARG A 75 0.80 14.57 4.09
N ASP A 76 1.01 15.20 2.95
CA ASP A 76 0.41 16.51 2.62
C ASP A 76 -0.77 16.27 1.69
N VAL A 77 -1.98 16.39 2.24
CA VAL A 77 -3.21 16.12 1.51
C VAL A 77 -3.37 17.06 0.31
N ALA A 78 -3.01 18.35 0.49
CA ALA A 78 -3.12 19.31 -0.59
C ALA A 78 -2.19 18.96 -1.75
N GLN A 79 -0.96 18.57 -1.45
CA GLN A 79 -0.01 18.15 -2.46
C GLN A 79 -0.47 16.87 -3.15
N MET A 80 -1.01 15.94 -2.38
CA MET A 80 -1.54 14.69 -2.93
C MET A 80 -2.67 14.95 -3.91
N GLU A 81 -3.62 15.82 -3.54
CA GLU A 81 -4.73 16.18 -4.42
C GLU A 81 -4.23 16.83 -5.71
N SER A 82 -3.27 17.73 -5.61
CA SER A 82 -2.70 18.40 -6.78
C SER A 82 -2.03 17.40 -7.72
N MET A 83 -1.28 16.46 -7.20
CA MET A 83 -0.62 15.44 -8.01
C MET A 83 -1.63 14.54 -8.71
N VAL A 84 -2.70 14.16 -8.02
CA VAL A 84 -3.75 13.33 -8.61
C VAL A 84 -4.46 14.08 -9.74
N ARG A 85 -4.77 15.36 -9.54
CA ARG A 85 -5.40 16.18 -10.58
C ARG A 85 -4.51 16.30 -11.81
N ASP A 86 -3.21 16.53 -11.61
CA ASP A 86 -2.27 16.64 -12.73
C ASP A 86 -2.26 15.33 -13.54
N GLN A 87 -2.22 14.20 -12.85
CA GLN A 87 -2.17 12.90 -13.52
C GLN A 87 -3.46 12.65 -14.31
N VAL A 88 -4.59 12.97 -13.74
CA VAL A 88 -5.89 12.82 -14.43
C VAL A 88 -5.98 13.77 -15.63
N ALA A 89 -5.50 15.00 -15.48
CA ALA A 89 -5.54 15.99 -16.56
C ALA A 89 -4.69 15.59 -17.76
N ARG A 90 -3.66 14.77 -17.56
CA ARG A 90 -2.79 14.29 -18.64
C ARG A 90 -3.40 13.15 -19.44
N GLN A 91 -4.44 12.54 -18.94
CA GLN A 91 -5.16 11.48 -19.62
C GLN A 91 -6.23 12.08 -20.53
#